data_43bffa92645279a5dd93a193bd8fb791
#
_entry.id   43bffa92645279a5dd93a193bd8fb791
#
_cell.length_a   1.000
_cell.length_b   1.000
_cell.length_c   1.000
_cell.angle_alpha   90.00
_cell.angle_beta   90.00
_cell.angle_gamma   90.00
#
_symmetry.space_group_name_H-M   'P 1'
#
loop_
_entity.id
_entity.type
_entity.pdbx_description
1 polymer ?
#
loop_
_entity_poly.entity_id
_entity_poly.type
_entity_poly.pdbx_seq_one_letter_code
_entity_poly.pdbx_strand_id
1 'polypeptide(L)'
;TAEVYFLRAEGALRGWNMGGTAQSLYEAGITTSFTQHGASGAAAYIADNVKMAQDFVDVKDATNNGAALNKVTIAWNGAASNEVSLQKIITQKWIANFPEGQEAWSEYRRTGYPKLFRALHNTSGGTVTTEFGPRRINFVQSEKDGNPGGVATGLAKLGGPDNGGTRLWWDTTAGNF
;
A
#
# COMPACT_ATOMS: atom_id res chain seq x y z
N THR A 1 15.47 -8.30 -6.62
CA THR A 1 14.12 -8.76 -6.44
C THR A 1 13.11 -7.78 -7.04
N ALA A 2 11.85 -8.19 -7.20
CA ALA A 2 10.80 -7.37 -7.83
C ALA A 2 10.60 -6.03 -7.12
N GLU A 3 10.59 -6.03 -5.80
CA GLU A 3 10.43 -4.83 -4.97
C GLU A 3 11.41 -3.71 -5.34
N VAL A 4 12.70 -4.03 -5.52
CA VAL A 4 13.73 -3.05 -5.87
C VAL A 4 13.41 -2.35 -7.20
N TYR A 5 12.86 -3.08 -8.17
CA TYR A 5 12.43 -2.48 -9.43
C TYR A 5 11.27 -1.48 -9.23
N PHE A 6 10.31 -1.80 -8.37
CA PHE A 6 9.21 -0.88 -8.06
C PHE A 6 9.68 0.36 -7.30
N LEU A 7 10.61 0.22 -6.36
CA LEU A 7 11.24 1.38 -5.68
C LEU A 7 11.97 2.27 -6.69
N ARG A 8 12.71 1.68 -7.62
CA ARG A 8 13.37 2.43 -8.71
C ARG A 8 12.36 3.06 -9.66
N ALA A 9 11.25 2.37 -9.97
CA ALA A 9 10.19 2.92 -10.80
C ALA A 9 9.57 4.18 -10.16
N GLU A 10 9.31 4.17 -8.86
CA GLU A 10 8.86 5.34 -8.13
C GLU A 10 9.92 6.45 -8.13
N GLY A 11 11.20 6.13 -7.89
CA GLY A 11 12.29 7.11 -7.96
C GLY A 11 12.38 7.77 -9.33
N ALA A 12 12.26 6.99 -10.43
CA ALA A 12 12.23 7.52 -11.78
C ALA A 12 11.00 8.40 -12.05
N LEU A 13 9.83 8.02 -11.50
CA LEU A 13 8.61 8.82 -11.58
C LEU A 13 8.77 10.19 -10.89
N ARG A 14 9.59 10.25 -9.84
CA ARG A 14 9.95 11.48 -9.10
C ARG A 14 11.09 12.27 -9.78
N GLY A 15 11.57 11.84 -10.95
CA GLY A 15 12.63 12.51 -11.71
C GLY A 15 14.06 12.14 -11.30
N TRP A 16 14.25 11.10 -10.47
CA TRP A 16 15.59 10.66 -10.07
C TRP A 16 16.19 9.73 -11.14
N ASN A 17 17.52 9.76 -11.26
CA ASN A 17 18.21 8.83 -12.16
C ASN A 17 18.27 7.43 -11.56
N MET A 18 17.33 6.58 -11.95
CA MET A 18 17.19 5.19 -11.47
C MET A 18 17.69 4.15 -12.49
N GLY A 19 18.38 4.57 -13.55
CA GLY A 19 18.90 3.66 -14.58
C GLY A 19 17.80 3.05 -15.47
N GLY A 20 16.69 3.75 -15.64
CA GLY A 20 15.57 3.39 -16.51
C GLY A 20 14.42 4.36 -16.36
N THR A 21 13.43 4.25 -17.24
CA THR A 21 12.18 5.01 -17.12
C THR A 21 11.27 4.37 -16.07
N ALA A 22 10.33 5.14 -15.52
CA ALA A 22 9.33 4.60 -14.59
C ALA A 22 8.60 3.39 -15.19
N GLN A 23 8.23 3.48 -16.48
CA GLN A 23 7.58 2.37 -17.20
C GLN A 23 8.48 1.14 -17.29
N SER A 24 9.71 1.28 -17.80
CA SER A 24 10.59 0.12 -18.01
C SER A 24 10.92 -0.59 -16.69
N LEU A 25 11.08 0.17 -15.60
CA LEU A 25 11.33 -0.38 -14.27
C LEU A 25 10.09 -1.04 -13.66
N TYR A 26 8.90 -0.47 -13.88
CA TYR A 26 7.62 -1.06 -13.50
C TYR A 26 7.39 -2.42 -14.18
N GLU A 27 7.58 -2.50 -15.49
CA GLU A 27 7.43 -3.73 -16.27
C GLU A 27 8.49 -4.77 -15.90
N ALA A 28 9.72 -4.35 -15.62
CA ALA A 28 10.77 -5.22 -15.09
C ALA A 28 10.42 -5.77 -13.70
N GLY A 29 9.80 -4.96 -12.84
CA GLY A 29 9.31 -5.39 -11.54
C GLY A 29 8.26 -6.49 -11.64
N ILE A 30 7.27 -6.33 -12.52
CA ILE A 30 6.23 -7.35 -12.77
C ILE A 30 6.89 -8.65 -13.31
N THR A 31 7.73 -8.52 -14.33
CA THR A 31 8.40 -9.69 -14.93
C THR A 31 9.23 -10.45 -13.89
N THR A 32 9.96 -9.72 -13.03
CA THR A 32 10.75 -10.32 -11.96
C THR A 32 9.86 -10.99 -10.92
N SER A 33 8.71 -10.40 -10.56
CA SER A 33 7.74 -11.01 -9.64
C SER A 33 7.20 -12.33 -10.18
N PHE A 34 6.81 -12.39 -11.45
CA PHE A 34 6.40 -13.63 -12.11
C PHE A 34 7.47 -14.71 -12.03
N THR A 35 8.72 -14.35 -12.30
CA THR A 35 9.86 -15.27 -12.20
C THR A 35 10.07 -15.77 -10.77
N GLN A 36 10.01 -14.87 -9.77
CA GLN A 36 10.20 -15.22 -8.36
C GLN A 36 9.14 -16.22 -7.86
N HIS A 37 7.92 -16.10 -8.34
CA HIS A 37 6.81 -16.97 -7.94
C HIS A 37 6.56 -18.14 -8.88
N GLY A 38 7.44 -18.37 -9.88
CA GLY A 38 7.28 -19.45 -10.84
C GLY A 38 6.04 -19.33 -11.74
N ALA A 39 5.50 -18.13 -11.89
CA ALA A 39 4.33 -17.86 -12.72
C ALA A 39 4.74 -17.60 -14.19
N SER A 40 3.83 -17.87 -15.12
CA SER A 40 4.00 -17.61 -16.56
C SER A 40 3.03 -16.53 -17.03
N GLY A 41 3.27 -15.96 -18.22
CA GLY A 41 2.35 -15.01 -18.85
C GLY A 41 2.58 -13.53 -18.47
N ALA A 42 3.75 -13.16 -17.94
CA ALA A 42 4.09 -11.80 -17.56
C ALA A 42 3.84 -10.78 -18.67
N ALA A 43 4.22 -11.08 -19.93
CA ALA A 43 4.04 -10.17 -21.05
C ALA A 43 2.55 -9.86 -21.33
N ALA A 44 1.70 -10.88 -21.31
CA ALA A 44 0.25 -10.70 -21.49
C ALA A 44 -0.37 -9.93 -20.32
N TYR A 45 0.10 -10.17 -19.10
CA TYR A 45 -0.32 -9.44 -17.91
C TYR A 45 0.05 -7.95 -18.00
N ILE A 46 1.30 -7.63 -18.36
CA ILE A 46 1.79 -6.26 -18.50
C ILE A 46 0.99 -5.48 -19.57
N ALA A 47 0.59 -6.15 -20.64
CA ALA A 47 -0.17 -5.53 -21.75
C ALA A 47 -1.67 -5.35 -21.44
N ASP A 48 -2.17 -5.87 -20.32
CA ASP A 48 -3.60 -5.83 -20.00
C ASP A 48 -4.04 -4.43 -19.57
N ASN A 49 -4.77 -3.78 -20.48
CA ASN A 49 -5.31 -2.43 -20.27
C ASN A 49 -6.80 -2.42 -19.91
N VAL A 50 -7.38 -3.58 -19.59
CA VAL A 50 -8.81 -3.76 -19.31
C VAL A 50 -9.07 -4.20 -17.89
N LYS A 51 -8.35 -5.22 -17.41
CA LYS A 51 -8.60 -5.79 -16.09
C LYS A 51 -8.21 -4.82 -14.97
N MET A 52 -9.09 -4.76 -14.00
CA MET A 52 -8.95 -4.01 -12.74
C MET A 52 -9.34 -4.92 -11.57
N ALA A 53 -9.12 -4.46 -10.35
CA ALA A 53 -9.64 -5.15 -9.18
C ALA A 53 -11.16 -5.31 -9.30
N GLN A 54 -11.64 -6.52 -9.02
CA GLN A 54 -13.08 -6.86 -9.04
C GLN A 54 -13.69 -6.60 -7.67
N ASP A 55 -15.00 -6.37 -7.63
CA ASP A 55 -15.74 -6.26 -6.39
C ASP A 55 -15.60 -7.56 -5.58
N PHE A 56 -15.49 -7.43 -4.28
CA PHE A 56 -15.47 -8.57 -3.38
C PHE A 56 -16.91 -9.02 -3.12
N VAL A 57 -17.18 -10.29 -3.35
CA VAL A 57 -18.47 -10.90 -3.10
C VAL A 57 -18.27 -12.05 -2.10
N ASP A 58 -18.81 -11.88 -0.90
CA ASP A 58 -18.84 -12.93 0.10
C ASP A 58 -20.04 -13.85 -0.15
N VAL A 59 -19.76 -15.10 -0.47
CA VAL A 59 -20.80 -16.09 -0.78
C VAL A 59 -21.59 -16.56 0.46
N LYS A 60 -21.10 -16.27 1.67
CA LYS A 60 -21.74 -16.68 2.92
C LYS A 60 -22.49 -15.54 3.60
N ASP A 61 -21.99 -14.31 3.49
CA ASP A 61 -22.56 -13.14 4.14
C ASP A 61 -22.43 -11.91 3.24
N ALA A 62 -23.52 -11.59 2.55
CA ALA A 62 -23.56 -10.44 1.63
C ALA A 62 -23.31 -9.08 2.31
N THR A 63 -23.38 -8.99 3.64
CA THR A 63 -23.05 -7.76 4.38
C THR A 63 -21.54 -7.44 4.33
N ASN A 64 -20.72 -8.42 3.97
CA ASN A 64 -19.28 -8.26 3.73
C ASN A 64 -18.94 -7.81 2.30
N ASN A 65 -19.91 -7.75 1.39
CA ASN A 65 -19.66 -7.37 0.00
C ASN A 65 -19.08 -5.95 -0.07
N GLY A 66 -18.00 -5.79 -0.85
CA GLY A 66 -17.32 -4.52 -0.99
C GLY A 66 -16.99 -4.17 -2.44
N ALA A 67 -17.32 -2.96 -2.85
CA ALA A 67 -16.90 -2.46 -4.16
C ALA A 67 -15.36 -2.30 -4.20
N ALA A 68 -14.75 -2.71 -5.30
CA ALA A 68 -13.33 -2.47 -5.52
C ALA A 68 -13.06 -0.97 -5.63
N LEU A 69 -12.11 -0.49 -4.83
CA LEU A 69 -11.70 0.91 -4.83
C LEU A 69 -10.47 1.14 -5.74
N ASN A 70 -9.69 0.09 -6.01
CA ASN A 70 -8.55 0.15 -6.91
C ASN A 70 -9.02 0.02 -8.37
N LYS A 71 -9.05 1.13 -9.10
CA LYS A 71 -9.59 1.20 -10.47
C LYS A 71 -8.49 1.41 -11.53
N VAL A 72 -7.23 1.13 -11.19
CA VAL A 72 -6.15 1.17 -12.19
C VAL A 72 -6.01 -0.17 -12.89
N THR A 73 -5.78 -0.11 -14.20
CA THR A 73 -5.41 -1.28 -15.03
C THR A 73 -3.92 -1.59 -14.88
N ILE A 74 -3.48 -2.77 -15.40
CA ILE A 74 -2.09 -3.19 -15.31
C ILE A 74 -1.23 -2.41 -16.30
N ALA A 75 -1.63 -2.35 -17.58
CA ALA A 75 -0.81 -1.72 -18.62
C ALA A 75 -0.42 -0.28 -18.27
N TRP A 76 0.85 0.05 -18.52
CA TRP A 76 1.34 1.41 -18.29
C TRP A 76 0.64 2.40 -19.23
N ASN A 77 0.35 3.60 -18.74
CA ASN A 77 -0.19 4.69 -19.55
C ASN A 77 0.71 5.93 -19.36
N GLY A 78 1.51 6.24 -20.36
CA GLY A 78 2.44 7.38 -20.33
C GLY A 78 1.78 8.75 -20.27
N ALA A 79 0.47 8.85 -20.58
CA ALA A 79 -0.30 10.09 -20.46
C ALA A 79 -1.01 10.24 -19.10
N ALA A 80 -0.90 9.23 -18.20
CA ALA A 80 -1.50 9.32 -16.89
C ALA A 80 -0.76 10.31 -15.99
N SER A 81 -1.46 10.86 -14.98
CA SER A 81 -0.81 11.68 -13.96
C SER A 81 0.20 10.86 -13.15
N ASN A 82 1.15 11.55 -12.51
CA ASN A 82 2.12 10.90 -11.61
C ASN A 82 1.41 10.13 -10.48
N GLU A 83 0.29 10.64 -9.98
CA GLU A 83 -0.49 9.99 -8.93
C GLU A 83 -1.09 8.66 -9.40
N VAL A 84 -1.65 8.60 -10.61
CA VAL A 84 -2.15 7.34 -11.21
C VAL A 84 -1.01 6.36 -11.49
N SER A 85 0.12 6.87 -11.97
CA SER A 85 1.32 6.06 -12.21
C SER A 85 1.87 5.47 -10.90
N LEU A 86 1.92 6.26 -9.85
CA LEU A 86 2.31 5.80 -8.50
C LEU A 86 1.34 4.72 -7.99
N GLN A 87 0.03 4.92 -8.15
CA GLN A 87 -0.97 3.91 -7.77
C GLN A 87 -0.72 2.58 -8.48
N LYS A 88 -0.36 2.59 -9.78
CA LYS A 88 -0.01 1.37 -10.52
C LYS A 88 1.25 0.71 -9.93
N ILE A 89 2.31 1.48 -9.72
CA ILE A 89 3.58 0.99 -9.15
C ILE A 89 3.35 0.33 -7.79
N ILE A 90 2.69 1.04 -6.87
CA ILE A 90 2.48 0.53 -5.51
C ILE A 90 1.51 -0.65 -5.49
N THR A 91 0.50 -0.68 -6.37
CA THR A 91 -0.39 -1.84 -6.50
C THR A 91 0.39 -3.09 -6.90
N GLN A 92 1.28 -2.99 -7.88
CA GLN A 92 2.09 -4.14 -8.30
C GLN A 92 3.17 -4.49 -7.26
N LYS A 93 3.78 -3.51 -6.60
CA LYS A 93 4.69 -3.73 -5.46
C LYS A 93 3.97 -4.50 -4.34
N TRP A 94 2.75 -4.11 -3.99
CA TRP A 94 1.94 -4.76 -2.96
C TRP A 94 1.69 -6.25 -3.28
N ILE A 95 1.37 -6.57 -4.54
CA ILE A 95 1.20 -7.95 -5.01
C ILE A 95 2.53 -8.72 -4.93
N ALA A 96 3.61 -8.11 -5.41
CA ALA A 96 4.94 -8.73 -5.47
C ALA A 96 5.56 -8.98 -4.08
N ASN A 97 5.17 -8.20 -3.09
CA ASN A 97 5.68 -8.31 -1.71
C ASN A 97 5.01 -9.46 -0.92
N PHE A 98 4.04 -10.17 -1.47
CA PHE A 98 3.47 -11.31 -0.77
C PHE A 98 4.55 -12.38 -0.48
N PRO A 99 4.71 -12.83 0.79
CA PRO A 99 3.86 -12.58 1.98
C PRO A 99 4.37 -11.48 2.95
N GLU A 100 5.18 -10.53 2.52
CA GLU A 100 5.78 -9.46 3.36
C GLU A 100 4.74 -8.38 3.73
N GLY A 101 3.81 -8.75 4.62
CA GLY A 101 2.69 -7.89 4.99
C GLY A 101 3.09 -6.59 5.71
N GLN A 102 4.20 -6.59 6.45
CA GLN A 102 4.67 -5.41 7.17
C GLN A 102 5.11 -4.30 6.20
N GLU A 103 5.85 -4.65 5.16
CA GLU A 103 6.27 -3.72 4.11
C GLU A 103 5.06 -3.22 3.31
N ALA A 104 4.17 -4.13 2.91
CA ALA A 104 2.94 -3.79 2.20
C ALA A 104 2.07 -2.80 3.00
N TRP A 105 1.94 -2.98 4.32
CA TRP A 105 1.22 -2.07 5.20
C TRP A 105 1.94 -0.72 5.36
N SER A 106 3.27 -0.69 5.39
CA SER A 106 4.06 0.54 5.45
C SER A 106 3.87 1.38 4.20
N GLU A 107 3.92 0.76 3.01
CA GLU A 107 3.65 1.42 1.74
C GLU A 107 2.23 1.96 1.64
N TYR A 108 1.23 1.18 2.06
CA TYR A 108 -0.15 1.63 2.11
C TYR A 108 -0.31 2.88 2.99
N ARG A 109 0.32 2.91 4.16
CA ARG A 109 0.27 4.08 5.05
C ARG A 109 0.98 5.29 4.46
N ARG A 110 2.11 5.07 3.79
CA ARG A 110 2.91 6.14 3.18
C ARG A 110 2.22 6.78 1.99
N THR A 111 1.62 5.98 1.12
CA THR A 111 1.12 6.43 -0.19
C THR A 111 -0.41 6.46 -0.31
N GLY A 112 -1.12 5.76 0.57
CA GLY A 112 -2.55 5.50 0.43
C GLY A 112 -2.90 4.49 -0.66
N TYR A 113 -1.92 3.75 -1.18
CA TYR A 113 -2.07 2.73 -2.22
C TYR A 113 -1.57 1.36 -1.77
N PRO A 114 -2.12 0.27 -2.35
CA PRO A 114 -3.28 0.24 -3.25
C PRO A 114 -4.56 0.70 -2.55
N LYS A 115 -5.59 1.05 -3.29
CA LYS A 115 -6.91 1.32 -2.71
C LYS A 115 -7.54 0.00 -2.29
N LEU A 116 -7.33 -0.36 -1.02
CA LEU A 116 -7.81 -1.61 -0.44
C LEU A 116 -9.31 -1.58 -0.15
N PHE A 117 -9.92 -2.76 -0.04
CA PHE A 117 -11.30 -2.88 0.45
C PHE A 117 -11.41 -2.34 1.88
N ARG A 118 -12.54 -1.72 2.17
CA ARG A 118 -12.83 -1.23 3.52
C ARG A 118 -13.25 -2.37 4.43
N ALA A 119 -12.81 -2.32 5.69
CA ALA A 119 -13.30 -3.23 6.72
C ALA A 119 -14.69 -2.79 7.18
N LEU A 120 -15.76 -3.31 6.54
CA LEU A 120 -17.13 -2.86 6.79
C LEU A 120 -17.58 -3.13 8.23
N HIS A 121 -17.14 -4.23 8.84
CA HIS A 121 -17.39 -4.56 10.25
C HIS A 121 -16.23 -4.07 11.12
N ASN A 122 -16.28 -2.80 11.48
CA ASN A 122 -15.27 -2.16 12.33
C ASN A 122 -15.72 -2.15 13.79
N THR A 123 -15.09 -2.99 14.61
CA THR A 123 -15.37 -3.13 16.05
C THR A 123 -14.42 -2.34 16.94
N SER A 124 -13.65 -1.40 16.39
CA SER A 124 -12.63 -0.64 17.14
C SER A 124 -13.20 0.41 18.10
N GLY A 125 -14.51 0.57 18.20
CA GLY A 125 -15.12 1.62 19.02
C GLY A 125 -14.77 3.03 18.58
N GLY A 126 -14.47 3.24 17.27
CA GLY A 126 -14.12 4.54 16.71
C GLY A 126 -12.65 4.92 16.82
N THR A 127 -11.80 4.05 17.38
CA THR A 127 -10.35 4.33 17.48
C THR A 127 -9.60 4.15 16.16
N VAL A 128 -10.18 3.39 15.23
CA VAL A 128 -9.68 3.17 13.87
C VAL A 128 -10.81 3.48 12.89
N THR A 129 -10.55 4.23 11.84
CA THR A 129 -11.57 4.51 10.83
C THR A 129 -11.71 3.34 9.85
N THR A 130 -12.93 3.07 9.41
CA THR A 130 -13.21 2.06 8.36
C THR A 130 -12.50 2.40 7.05
N GLU A 131 -12.34 3.69 6.77
CA GLU A 131 -11.73 4.17 5.52
C GLU A 131 -10.23 3.86 5.42
N PHE A 132 -9.50 4.08 6.52
CA PHE A 132 -8.03 4.01 6.48
C PHE A 132 -7.45 2.78 7.17
N GLY A 133 -8.25 2.08 7.99
CA GLY A 133 -7.75 0.99 8.79
C GLY A 133 -6.71 1.42 9.84
N PRO A 134 -6.02 0.47 10.46
CA PRO A 134 -5.01 0.77 11.48
C PRO A 134 -3.80 1.49 10.86
N ARG A 135 -3.37 2.58 11.52
CA ARG A 135 -2.24 3.42 11.10
C ARG A 135 -0.97 3.15 11.90
N ARG A 136 -1.09 2.59 13.09
CA ARG A 136 0.02 2.17 13.93
C ARG A 136 -0.40 1.08 14.91
N ILE A 137 0.58 0.47 15.55
CA ILE A 137 0.40 -0.39 16.71
C ILE A 137 0.60 0.47 17.95
N ASN A 138 -0.25 0.29 18.97
CA ASN A 138 -0.13 0.97 20.26
C ASN A 138 1.15 0.56 20.97
N PHE A 139 1.63 1.35 21.92
CA PHE A 139 2.65 0.90 22.83
C PHE A 139 2.16 -0.33 23.61
N VAL A 140 2.98 -1.37 23.64
CA VAL A 140 2.66 -2.61 24.36
C VAL A 140 2.71 -2.38 25.86
N GLN A 141 1.96 -3.18 26.63
CA GLN A 141 1.86 -3.00 28.08
C GLN A 141 3.21 -3.15 28.76
N SER A 142 4.03 -4.11 28.33
CA SER A 142 5.38 -4.30 28.87
C SER A 142 6.28 -3.07 28.74
N GLU A 143 6.14 -2.30 27.64
CA GLU A 143 6.88 -1.05 27.47
C GLU A 143 6.33 0.04 28.40
N LYS A 144 5.01 0.12 28.56
CA LYS A 144 4.37 1.06 29.50
C LYS A 144 4.81 0.82 30.96
N ASP A 145 4.97 -0.44 31.33
CA ASP A 145 5.36 -0.83 32.69
C ASP A 145 6.88 -0.69 32.93
N GLY A 146 7.68 -1.09 31.93
CA GLY A 146 9.15 -1.13 32.05
C GLY A 146 9.85 0.20 31.73
N ASN A 147 9.23 1.05 30.90
CA ASN A 147 9.81 2.32 30.42
C ASN A 147 8.76 3.45 30.36
N PRO A 148 8.07 3.77 31.44
CA PRO A 148 6.99 4.77 31.42
C PRO A 148 7.46 6.16 30.99
N GLY A 149 8.68 6.55 31.34
CA GLY A 149 9.27 7.84 30.93
C GLY A 149 9.51 7.94 29.42
N GLY A 150 10.01 6.85 28.81
CA GLY A 150 10.18 6.76 27.36
C GLY A 150 8.85 6.79 26.61
N VAL A 151 7.88 6.05 27.12
CA VAL A 151 6.49 6.05 26.58
C VAL A 151 5.89 7.45 26.65
N ALA A 152 5.99 8.14 27.80
CA ALA A 152 5.47 9.51 27.94
C ALA A 152 6.13 10.47 26.94
N THR A 153 7.45 10.36 26.74
CA THR A 153 8.18 11.16 25.74
C THR A 153 7.71 10.86 24.32
N GLY A 154 7.50 9.58 23.98
CA GLY A 154 6.98 9.14 22.68
C GLY A 154 5.56 9.65 22.44
N LEU A 155 4.69 9.56 23.42
CA LEU A 155 3.30 10.06 23.36
C LEU A 155 3.25 11.57 23.15
N ALA A 156 4.11 12.34 23.80
CA ALA A 156 4.19 13.78 23.63
C ALA A 156 4.53 14.19 22.18
N LYS A 157 5.26 13.34 21.45
CA LYS A 157 5.64 13.53 20.05
C LYS A 157 4.63 12.95 19.06
N LEU A 158 3.73 12.11 19.50
CA LEU A 158 2.82 11.37 18.62
C LEU A 158 1.75 12.28 17.99
N GLY A 159 1.39 13.39 18.63
CA GLY A 159 0.37 14.30 18.12
C GLY A 159 -1.07 13.81 18.24
N GLY A 160 -1.31 12.73 19.02
CA GLY A 160 -2.63 12.14 19.24
C GLY A 160 -2.59 11.03 20.28
N PRO A 161 -3.74 10.40 20.57
CA PRO A 161 -3.84 9.33 21.57
C PRO A 161 -3.08 8.08 21.17
N ASP A 162 -2.69 7.26 22.15
CA ASP A 162 -2.07 5.95 21.92
C ASP A 162 -3.10 4.93 21.45
N ASN A 163 -3.49 5.04 20.19
CA ASN A 163 -4.40 4.07 19.55
C ASN A 163 -4.04 3.80 18.09
N GLY A 164 -4.69 2.80 17.50
CA GLY A 164 -4.42 2.35 16.14
C GLY A 164 -4.79 3.36 15.05
N GLY A 165 -5.59 4.39 15.34
CA GLY A 165 -6.00 5.40 14.36
C GLY A 165 -5.07 6.60 14.27
N THR A 166 -4.18 6.80 15.26
CA THR A 166 -3.25 7.93 15.26
C THR A 166 -2.15 7.72 14.23
N ARG A 167 -1.95 8.72 13.35
CA ARG A 167 -0.92 8.68 12.30
C ARG A 167 0.47 8.95 12.88
N LEU A 168 1.47 8.37 12.25
CA LEU A 168 2.87 8.70 12.49
C LEU A 168 3.26 9.94 11.67
N TRP A 169 4.34 10.60 12.02
CA TRP A 169 4.78 11.84 11.40
C TRP A 169 4.96 11.77 9.87
N TRP A 170 5.31 10.60 9.36
CA TRP A 170 5.49 10.34 7.92
C TRP A 170 4.21 9.85 7.21
N ASP A 171 3.21 9.43 7.97
CA ASP A 171 1.91 8.98 7.47
C ASP A 171 0.99 10.20 7.33
N THR A 172 1.23 11.01 6.33
CA THR A 172 0.53 12.28 6.12
C THR A 172 -0.74 12.12 5.29
N THR A 173 -1.57 13.16 5.27
CA THR A 173 -2.71 13.29 4.36
C THR A 173 -2.39 14.13 3.13
N ALA A 174 -1.15 14.61 3.00
CA ALA A 174 -0.70 15.34 1.83
C ALA A 174 -0.70 14.44 0.59
N GLY A 175 -0.83 15.02 -0.59
CA GLY A 175 -0.65 14.32 -1.85
C GLY A 175 0.78 13.80 -1.99
N ASN A 176 0.98 12.79 -2.86
CA ASN A 176 2.30 12.20 -3.09
C ASN A 176 3.19 13.06 -4.00
N PHE A 177 2.59 14.02 -4.73
CA PHE A 177 3.24 14.94 -5.67
C PHE A 177 2.74 16.37 -5.50
#